data_9d09211a59c9e74be9acfb1f2ab91c04
#
_entry.id   9d09211a59c9e74be9acfb1f2ab91c04
#
_cell.length_a   1.000
_cell.length_b   1.000
_cell.length_c   1.000
_cell.angle_alpha   90.00
_cell.angle_beta   90.00
_cell.angle_gamma   90.00
#
_symmetry.space_group_name_H-M   'P 1'
#
loop_
_entity.id
_entity.type
_entity.pdbx_description
1 polymer ?
#
loop_
_entity_poly.entity_id
_entity_poly.type
_entity_poly.pdbx_seq_one_letter_code
_entity_poly.pdbx_strand_id
1 'polypeptide(L)'
;MDSLEPQQQQALVLLAGGQGVDEISDTLNIHRTTLWRWRKQPEFIASWNQMVQQGKEKQVQTLLELQQQALSVLKDSLSSQNELLRFKAAITIVEKVGAITEGPVYADEIQHKQQQDEKFRELTELR
;
A
#
# COMPACT_ATOMS: atom_id res chain seq x y z
N MET A 1 -1.94 -16.74 24.08
CA MET A 1 -2.61 -16.56 22.81
C MET A 1 -4.05 -16.96 22.98
N ASP A 2 -4.86 -15.97 23.06
CA ASP A 2 -6.28 -16.20 23.18
C ASP A 2 -6.78 -16.81 21.90
N SER A 3 -7.10 -18.06 22.02
CA SER A 3 -7.54 -18.85 20.90
C SER A 3 -8.96 -18.45 20.53
N LEU A 4 -9.08 -17.75 19.44
CA LEU A 4 -10.35 -17.66 18.76
C LEU A 4 -10.84 -19.07 18.42
N GLU A 5 -12.13 -19.28 18.55
CA GLU A 5 -12.74 -20.55 18.18
C GLU A 5 -12.49 -20.86 16.69
N PRO A 6 -12.44 -22.14 16.28
CA PRO A 6 -12.18 -22.49 14.88
C PRO A 6 -13.11 -21.81 13.87
N GLN A 7 -14.37 -21.65 14.20
CA GLN A 7 -15.33 -20.93 13.34
C GLN A 7 -15.01 -19.45 13.23
N GLN A 8 -14.54 -18.83 14.32
CA GLN A 8 -14.09 -17.44 14.30
C GLN A 8 -12.86 -17.26 13.41
N GLN A 9 -11.92 -18.19 13.47
CA GLN A 9 -10.73 -18.19 12.60
C GLN A 9 -11.12 -18.32 11.13
N GLN A 10 -12.06 -19.19 10.80
CA GLN A 10 -12.57 -19.34 9.45
C GLN A 10 -13.27 -18.06 8.97
N ALA A 11 -14.07 -17.44 9.83
CA ALA A 11 -14.72 -16.16 9.52
C ALA A 11 -13.70 -15.06 9.24
N LEU A 12 -12.61 -15.01 9.99
CA LEU A 12 -11.52 -14.05 9.77
C LEU A 12 -10.86 -14.21 8.40
N VAL A 13 -10.58 -15.44 8.00
CA VAL A 13 -10.00 -15.72 6.67
C VAL A 13 -10.92 -15.24 5.56
N LEU A 14 -12.21 -15.52 5.69
CA LEU A 14 -13.19 -15.09 4.69
C LEU A 14 -13.38 -13.57 4.65
N LEU A 15 -13.41 -12.91 5.81
CA LEU A 15 -13.47 -11.45 5.91
C LEU A 15 -12.21 -10.79 5.31
N ALA A 16 -11.03 -11.31 5.64
CA ALA A 16 -9.77 -10.82 5.09
C ALA A 16 -9.69 -11.02 3.57
N GLY A 17 -10.36 -12.04 3.05
CA GLY A 17 -10.50 -12.30 1.62
C GLY A 17 -11.54 -11.42 0.91
N GLY A 18 -12.24 -10.55 1.65
CA GLY A 18 -13.20 -9.60 1.09
C GLY A 18 -14.61 -10.16 0.92
N GLN A 19 -14.94 -11.32 1.49
CA GLN A 19 -16.31 -11.86 1.41
C GLN A 19 -17.27 -11.05 2.29
N GLY A 20 -18.51 -10.94 1.80
CA GLY A 20 -19.59 -10.25 2.49
C GLY A 20 -20.15 -11.05 3.67
N VAL A 21 -20.81 -10.33 4.59
CA VAL A 21 -21.41 -10.92 5.80
C VAL A 21 -22.38 -12.06 5.48
N ASP A 22 -23.21 -11.88 4.46
CA ASP A 22 -24.21 -12.89 4.06
C ASP A 22 -23.55 -14.16 3.52
N GLU A 23 -22.54 -14.03 2.69
CA GLU A 23 -21.80 -15.17 2.14
C GLU A 23 -21.09 -15.96 3.25
N ILE A 24 -20.49 -15.26 4.21
CA ILE A 24 -19.81 -15.88 5.35
C ILE A 24 -20.80 -16.62 6.22
N SER A 25 -21.94 -16.00 6.52
CA SER A 25 -22.99 -16.61 7.33
C SER A 25 -23.50 -17.91 6.70
N ASP A 26 -23.71 -17.90 5.39
CA ASP A 26 -24.13 -19.08 4.64
C ASP A 26 -23.04 -20.16 4.61
N THR A 27 -21.81 -19.76 4.35
CA THR A 27 -20.68 -20.70 4.26
C THR A 27 -20.39 -21.42 5.59
N LEU A 28 -20.45 -20.68 6.69
CA LEU A 28 -20.16 -21.21 8.02
C LEU A 28 -21.40 -21.73 8.75
N ASN A 29 -22.58 -21.59 8.17
CA ASN A 29 -23.85 -21.94 8.76
C ASN A 29 -24.05 -21.30 10.15
N ILE A 30 -23.80 -20.00 10.23
CA ILE A 30 -23.99 -19.20 11.43
C ILE A 30 -24.98 -18.07 11.17
N HIS A 31 -25.60 -17.56 12.22
CA HIS A 31 -26.45 -16.38 12.09
C HIS A 31 -25.62 -15.12 11.86
N ARG A 32 -26.18 -14.17 11.08
CA ARG A 32 -25.57 -12.84 10.88
C ARG A 32 -25.30 -12.13 12.19
N THR A 33 -26.18 -12.30 13.17
CA THR A 33 -26.01 -11.71 14.52
C THR A 33 -24.79 -12.26 15.24
N THR A 34 -24.45 -13.52 15.04
CA THR A 34 -23.24 -14.14 15.60
C THR A 34 -21.98 -13.49 15.02
N LEU A 35 -21.92 -13.32 13.71
CA LEU A 35 -20.82 -12.65 13.04
C LEU A 35 -20.70 -11.18 13.49
N TRP A 36 -21.81 -10.50 13.65
CA TRP A 36 -21.85 -9.12 14.15
C TRP A 36 -21.28 -9.02 15.56
N ARG A 37 -21.59 -9.96 16.45
CA ARG A 37 -21.03 -9.99 17.81
C ARG A 37 -19.52 -10.20 17.78
N TRP A 38 -19.04 -11.13 16.95
CA TRP A 38 -17.61 -11.38 16.81
C TRP A 38 -16.85 -10.13 16.33
N ARG A 39 -17.41 -9.42 15.37
CA ARG A 39 -16.80 -8.20 14.83
C ARG A 39 -16.67 -7.06 15.85
N LYS A 40 -17.35 -7.14 16.97
CA LYS A 40 -17.24 -6.17 18.06
C LYS A 40 -16.24 -6.58 19.15
N GLN A 41 -15.78 -7.82 19.14
CA GLN A 41 -14.82 -8.33 20.11
C GLN A 41 -13.41 -7.79 19.80
N PRO A 42 -12.70 -7.21 20.80
CA PRO A 42 -11.37 -6.63 20.57
C PRO A 42 -10.36 -7.63 19.99
N GLU A 43 -10.39 -8.87 20.48
CA GLU A 43 -9.51 -9.93 20.02
C GLU A 43 -9.75 -10.31 18.56
N PHE A 44 -11.01 -10.35 18.15
CA PHE A 44 -11.40 -10.59 16.76
C PHE A 44 -10.94 -9.46 15.85
N ILE A 45 -11.16 -8.22 16.27
CA ILE A 45 -10.73 -7.01 15.54
C ILE A 45 -9.20 -6.99 15.37
N ALA A 46 -8.46 -7.29 16.44
CA ALA A 46 -7.00 -7.33 16.41
C ALA A 46 -6.49 -8.38 15.42
N SER A 47 -7.07 -9.59 15.45
CA SER A 47 -6.71 -10.66 14.53
C SER A 47 -7.07 -10.33 13.08
N TRP A 48 -8.20 -9.69 12.85
CA TRP A 48 -8.59 -9.23 11.52
C TRP A 48 -7.62 -8.20 10.98
N ASN A 49 -7.28 -7.18 11.77
CA ASN A 49 -6.31 -6.16 11.38
C ASN A 49 -4.94 -6.78 11.06
N GLN A 50 -4.50 -7.75 11.83
CA GLN A 50 -3.25 -8.46 11.59
C GLN A 50 -3.28 -9.23 10.26
N MET A 51 -4.37 -9.94 9.97
CA MET A 51 -4.51 -10.65 8.69
C MET A 51 -4.54 -9.71 7.49
N VAL A 52 -5.25 -8.60 7.60
CA VAL A 52 -5.29 -7.58 6.54
C VAL A 52 -3.91 -6.99 6.32
N GLN A 53 -3.18 -6.69 7.38
CA GLN A 53 -1.82 -6.15 7.30
C GLN A 53 -0.85 -7.15 6.65
N GLN A 54 -0.89 -8.41 7.05
CA GLN A 54 -0.08 -9.46 6.44
C GLN A 54 -0.40 -9.65 4.96
N GLY A 55 -1.68 -9.58 4.59
CA GLY A 55 -2.11 -9.64 3.20
C GLY A 55 -1.56 -8.47 2.37
N LYS A 56 -1.58 -7.26 2.91
CA LYS A 56 -0.99 -6.07 2.26
C LYS A 56 0.51 -6.20 2.08
N GLU A 57 1.22 -6.65 3.11
CA GLU A 57 2.67 -6.87 3.04
C GLU A 57 3.03 -7.89 1.96
N LYS A 58 2.27 -8.97 1.87
CA LYS A 58 2.46 -10.00 0.84
C LYS A 58 2.18 -9.44 -0.57
N GLN A 59 1.13 -8.63 -0.73
CA GLN A 59 0.84 -7.96 -2.00
C GLN A 59 1.95 -7.00 -2.42
N VAL A 60 2.46 -6.19 -1.49
CA VAL A 60 3.58 -5.29 -1.74
C VAL A 60 4.81 -6.08 -2.18
N GLN A 61 5.12 -7.18 -1.50
CA GLN A 61 6.25 -8.03 -1.85
C GLN A 61 6.11 -8.59 -3.28
N THR A 62 4.92 -9.08 -3.62
CA THR A 62 4.63 -9.59 -4.97
C THR A 62 4.76 -8.50 -6.03
N LEU A 63 4.25 -7.29 -5.75
CA LEU A 63 4.37 -6.14 -6.66
C LEU A 63 5.83 -5.73 -6.87
N LEU A 64 6.66 -5.76 -5.83
CA LEU A 64 8.08 -5.47 -5.94
C LEU A 64 8.81 -6.49 -6.82
N GLU A 65 8.47 -7.76 -6.68
CA GLU A 65 9.02 -8.83 -7.54
C GLU A 65 8.61 -8.63 -9.00
N LEU A 66 7.34 -8.32 -9.27
CA LEU A 66 6.84 -8.03 -10.61
C LEU A 66 7.47 -6.77 -11.19
N GLN A 67 7.70 -5.76 -10.37
CA GLN A 67 8.40 -4.54 -10.78
C GLN A 67 9.82 -4.84 -11.26
N GLN A 68 10.54 -5.71 -10.57
CA GLN A 68 11.88 -6.14 -10.98
C GLN A 68 11.87 -6.85 -12.32
N GLN A 69 10.89 -7.72 -12.55
CA GLN A 69 10.70 -8.37 -13.84
C GLN A 69 10.37 -7.37 -14.95
N ALA A 70 9.51 -6.40 -14.69
CA ALA A 70 9.17 -5.36 -15.65
C ALA A 70 10.39 -4.48 -16.01
N LEU A 71 11.21 -4.13 -15.03
CA LEU A 71 12.46 -3.39 -15.26
C LEU A 71 13.45 -4.18 -16.12
N SER A 72 13.53 -5.49 -15.92
CA SER A 72 14.34 -6.37 -16.76
C SER A 72 13.87 -6.38 -18.21
N VAL A 73 12.56 -6.43 -18.44
CA VAL A 73 11.97 -6.35 -19.79
C VAL A 73 12.29 -5.01 -20.45
N LEU A 74 12.17 -3.90 -19.73
CA LEU A 74 12.55 -2.58 -20.24
C LEU A 74 14.03 -2.52 -20.61
N LYS A 75 14.89 -3.06 -19.79
CA LYS A 75 16.33 -3.13 -20.03
C LYS A 75 16.63 -3.91 -21.32
N ASP A 76 16.02 -5.07 -21.47
CA ASP A 76 16.20 -5.91 -22.66
C ASP A 76 15.64 -5.22 -23.91
N SER A 77 14.55 -4.49 -23.78
CA SER A 77 13.91 -3.75 -24.87
C SER A 77 14.81 -2.62 -25.43
N LEU A 78 15.72 -2.08 -24.62
CA LEU A 78 16.71 -1.09 -25.09
C LEU A 78 17.68 -1.67 -26.12
N SER A 79 17.88 -2.97 -26.13
CA SER A 79 18.75 -3.69 -27.07
C SER A 79 17.95 -4.38 -28.19
N SER A 80 16.66 -4.16 -28.29
CA SER A 80 15.81 -4.73 -29.32
C SER A 80 16.22 -4.25 -30.74
N GLN A 81 16.08 -5.11 -31.72
CA GLN A 81 16.27 -4.72 -33.12
C GLN A 81 15.11 -3.89 -33.67
N ASN A 82 13.96 -3.91 -33.00
CA ASN A 82 12.82 -3.06 -33.32
C ASN A 82 13.06 -1.64 -32.80
N GLU A 83 13.25 -0.72 -33.74
CA GLU A 83 13.55 0.69 -33.45
C GLU A 83 12.47 1.39 -32.61
N LEU A 84 11.20 1.12 -32.90
CA LEU A 84 10.08 1.68 -32.16
C LEU A 84 10.05 1.17 -30.71
N LEU A 85 10.32 -0.11 -30.51
CA LEU A 85 10.36 -0.70 -29.18
C LEU A 85 11.51 -0.12 -28.32
N ARG A 86 12.70 0.04 -28.92
CA ARG A 86 13.82 0.71 -28.25
C ARG A 86 13.47 2.14 -27.84
N PHE A 87 12.86 2.88 -28.73
CA PHE A 87 12.47 4.27 -28.50
C PHE A 87 11.45 4.37 -27.38
N LYS A 88 10.41 3.54 -27.39
CA LYS A 88 9.38 3.52 -26.33
C LYS A 88 9.97 3.14 -24.97
N ALA A 89 10.85 2.15 -24.91
CA ALA A 89 11.53 1.77 -23.69
C ALA A 89 12.40 2.89 -23.14
N ALA A 90 13.16 3.58 -23.99
CA ALA A 90 14.01 4.69 -23.61
C ALA A 90 13.21 5.87 -23.05
N ILE A 91 12.13 6.26 -23.72
CA ILE A 91 11.23 7.35 -23.24
C ILE A 91 10.60 6.99 -21.91
N THR A 92 10.10 5.75 -21.76
CA THR A 92 9.48 5.29 -20.51
C THR A 92 10.45 5.40 -19.33
N ILE A 93 11.70 4.99 -19.52
CA ILE A 93 12.73 5.05 -18.49
C ILE A 93 13.06 6.51 -18.13
N VAL A 94 13.26 7.37 -19.11
CA VAL A 94 13.58 8.80 -18.90
C VAL A 94 12.46 9.50 -18.14
N GLU A 95 11.21 9.27 -18.51
CA GLU A 95 10.05 9.85 -17.83
C GLU A 95 9.96 9.40 -16.36
N LYS A 96 10.21 8.12 -16.09
CA LYS A 96 10.15 7.58 -14.72
C LYS A 96 11.31 8.04 -13.85
N VAL A 97 12.49 8.21 -14.41
CA VAL A 97 13.64 8.80 -13.70
C VAL A 97 13.34 10.25 -13.34
N GLY A 98 12.76 11.03 -14.23
CA GLY A 98 12.28 12.38 -13.94
C GLY A 98 11.32 12.42 -12.76
N ALA A 99 10.33 11.53 -12.74
CA ALA A 99 9.36 11.43 -11.64
C ALA A 99 10.00 11.03 -10.29
N ILE A 100 11.09 10.25 -10.30
CA ILE A 100 11.83 9.88 -9.09
C ILE A 100 12.71 11.03 -8.59
N THR A 101 13.34 11.76 -9.49
CA THR A 101 14.22 12.89 -9.16
C THR A 101 13.44 14.14 -8.71
N GLU A 102 12.19 14.25 -9.06
CA GLU A 102 11.28 15.27 -8.54
C GLU A 102 10.76 14.95 -7.12
N GLY A 103 11.09 13.78 -6.60
CA GLY A 103 10.82 13.47 -5.19
C GLY A 103 11.73 14.29 -4.28
N PRO A 104 11.55 14.32 -3.05
CA PRO A 104 10.84 15.16 -2.12
C PRO A 104 11.21 16.64 -2.20
N VAL A 105 10.74 17.33 -3.19
CA VAL A 105 10.70 18.81 -3.25
C VAL A 105 9.99 19.37 -2.01
N TYR A 106 9.09 18.59 -1.42
CA TYR A 106 8.32 18.97 -0.24
C TYR A 106 9.18 19.22 1.02
N ALA A 107 10.25 18.47 1.23
CA ALA A 107 11.11 18.71 2.39
C ALA A 107 11.90 20.02 2.24
N ASP A 108 12.42 20.29 1.06
CA ASP A 108 13.17 21.51 0.77
C ASP A 108 12.24 22.75 0.71
N GLU A 109 11.04 22.61 0.17
CA GLU A 109 10.05 23.69 0.17
C GLU A 109 9.58 24.02 1.59
N ILE A 110 9.35 23.01 2.43
CA ILE A 110 8.96 23.20 3.82
C ILE A 110 10.09 23.87 4.59
N GLN A 111 11.33 23.41 4.42
CA GLN A 111 12.50 24.03 5.06
C GLN A 111 12.72 25.47 4.59
N HIS A 112 12.56 25.71 3.30
CA HIS A 112 12.71 27.04 2.73
C HIS A 112 11.64 28.00 3.23
N LYS A 113 10.40 27.51 3.34
CA LYS A 113 9.30 28.30 3.89
C LYS A 113 9.50 28.58 5.38
N GLN A 114 9.95 27.61 6.14
CA GLN A 114 10.28 27.81 7.57
C GLN A 114 11.40 28.83 7.78
N GLN A 115 12.44 28.78 6.95
CA GLN A 115 13.54 29.77 7.01
C GLN A 115 13.07 31.18 6.63
N GLN A 116 12.17 31.29 5.67
CA GLN A 116 11.57 32.58 5.32
C GLN A 116 10.70 33.13 6.44
N ASP A 117 9.90 32.27 7.06
CA ASP A 117 9.04 32.65 8.18
C ASP A 117 9.86 33.09 9.43
N GLU A 118 10.98 32.40 9.69
CA GLU A 118 11.91 32.80 10.75
C GLU A 118 12.55 34.17 10.48
N LYS A 119 13.06 34.39 9.27
CA LYS A 119 13.60 35.67 8.87
C LYS A 119 12.57 36.81 8.96
N PHE A 120 11.36 36.52 8.58
CA PHE A 120 10.26 37.49 8.68
C PHE A 120 9.93 37.83 10.14
N ARG A 121 9.95 36.82 11.04
CA ARG A 121 9.78 37.05 12.47
C ARG A 121 10.90 37.90 13.07
N GLU A 122 12.16 37.58 12.75
CA GLU A 122 13.31 38.36 13.23
C GLU A 122 13.22 39.82 12.79
N LEU A 123 12.79 40.09 11.56
CA LEU A 123 12.60 41.45 11.05
C LEU A 123 11.45 42.21 11.73
N THR A 124 10.42 41.49 12.18
CA THR A 124 9.28 42.09 12.88
C THR A 124 9.53 42.29 14.37
N GLU A 125 10.42 41.51 14.99
CA GLU A 125 10.81 41.65 16.40
C GLU A 125 11.84 42.77 16.65
N LEU A 126 12.48 43.25 15.60
CA LEU A 126 13.48 44.34 15.68
C LEU A 126 12.87 45.74 15.69
N ARG A 127 11.57 45.89 15.79
CA ARG A 127 10.88 47.19 15.89
C ARG A 127 10.59 47.56 17.35
#